data_6ac78eb4c618ae2755dc024eb36c602c
#
_entry.id   6ac78eb4c618ae2755dc024eb36c602c
#
_cell.length_a   1.000
_cell.length_b   1.000
_cell.length_c   1.000
_cell.angle_alpha   90.00
_cell.angle_beta   90.00
_cell.angle_gamma   90.00
#
_symmetry.space_group_name_H-M   'P 1'
#
loop_
_entity.id
_entity.type
_entity.pdbx_description
1 polymer ?
#
loop_
_entity_poly.entity_id
_entity_poly.type
_entity_poly.pdbx_seq_one_letter_code
_entity_poly.pdbx_strand_id
1 'polypeptide(L)'
;SMSVLNQKTIRNEISFKGIGLHSGKKVNLKLLPAKPNSGIVFKRTDLKNQNIILPGIYNVSNATLCTTISNEYGNSVMTIEHLMAAIFGKGIDNLLIEIDSVEVPILDGSAREFVKGIDHIGLEISDTPIKIIKIEKKVSIKEGDKFVSIEPNNLSLDIDFEINFNNPIISKQRKKIKVYENNLSEIYDSRTFCLFEDIEKLKKMNLALGGSLDNAIVVKGNEILNKNGLRNKNEFVNHKILDCMGDLYLSGY
;
A
#
# COMPACT_ATOMS: atom_id res chain seq x y z
N SER A 1 11.05 -24.40 -8.76
CA SER A 1 12.39 -24.44 -8.17
C SER A 1 12.33 -24.05 -6.70
N MET A 2 13.21 -24.56 -5.90
CA MET A 2 13.24 -24.36 -4.43
C MET A 2 13.42 -22.89 -4.02
N SER A 3 13.98 -22.03 -4.87
CA SER A 3 14.24 -20.62 -4.58
C SER A 3 12.96 -19.79 -4.35
N VAL A 4 11.82 -20.19 -4.94
CA VAL A 4 10.53 -19.49 -4.77
C VAL A 4 9.98 -19.64 -3.36
N LEU A 5 10.42 -20.69 -2.64
CA LEU A 5 9.95 -21.02 -1.30
C LEU A 5 10.82 -20.45 -0.19
N ASN A 6 11.87 -19.71 -0.53
CA ASN A 6 12.78 -19.12 0.45
C ASN A 6 12.47 -17.66 0.70
N GLN A 7 12.71 -17.22 1.93
CA GLN A 7 12.48 -15.83 2.35
C GLN A 7 13.38 -14.85 1.60
N LYS A 8 12.84 -13.68 1.31
CA LYS A 8 13.49 -12.63 0.53
C LYS A 8 13.56 -11.32 1.29
N THR A 9 14.63 -10.58 1.02
CA THR A 9 14.80 -9.19 1.43
C THR A 9 15.40 -8.40 0.25
N ILE A 10 15.61 -7.10 0.42
CA ILE A 10 16.30 -6.28 -0.59
C ILE A 10 17.83 -6.43 -0.46
N ARG A 11 18.56 -6.20 -1.57
CA ARG A 11 20.02 -6.38 -1.59
C ARG A 11 20.77 -5.28 -0.88
N ASN A 12 20.24 -4.05 -0.88
CA ASN A 12 20.87 -2.89 -0.29
C ASN A 12 19.81 -1.88 0.12
N GLU A 13 20.21 -0.82 0.82
CA GLU A 13 19.28 0.20 1.28
C GLU A 13 18.71 1.05 0.13
N ILE A 14 17.49 1.53 0.34
CA ILE A 14 16.80 2.44 -0.58
C ILE A 14 16.23 3.59 0.24
N SER A 15 16.39 4.83 -0.23
CA SER A 15 15.88 6.02 0.44
C SER A 15 14.84 6.75 -0.40
N PHE A 16 13.83 7.30 0.28
CA PHE A 16 12.78 8.12 -0.33
C PHE A 16 12.57 9.37 0.50
N LYS A 17 12.24 10.48 -0.15
CA LYS A 17 11.88 11.75 0.50
C LYS A 17 10.56 12.24 -0.04
N GLY A 18 9.75 12.83 0.82
CA GLY A 18 8.48 13.42 0.38
C GLY A 18 7.72 14.04 1.53
N ILE A 19 6.41 14.10 1.37
CA ILE A 19 5.49 14.60 2.39
C ILE A 19 4.40 13.57 2.65
N GLY A 20 3.83 13.59 3.85
CA GLY A 20 2.66 12.80 4.17
C GLY A 20 1.42 13.40 3.51
N LEU A 21 0.55 12.54 2.97
CA LEU A 21 -0.69 12.98 2.34
C LEU A 21 -1.61 13.70 3.33
N HIS A 22 -1.80 13.14 4.51
CA HIS A 22 -2.72 13.67 5.51
C HIS A 22 -2.04 14.65 6.46
N SER A 23 -0.85 14.33 6.93
CA SER A 23 -0.11 15.18 7.87
C SER A 23 0.49 16.44 7.22
N GLY A 24 0.81 16.38 5.93
CA GLY A 24 1.54 17.44 5.23
C GLY A 24 2.99 17.59 5.69
N LYS A 25 3.49 16.70 6.55
CA LYS A 25 4.84 16.79 7.11
C LYS A 25 5.86 16.18 6.17
N LYS A 26 7.04 16.80 6.14
CA LYS A 26 8.20 16.24 5.45
C LYS A 26 8.62 14.92 6.10
N VAL A 27 9.02 13.97 5.28
CA VAL A 27 9.43 12.65 5.75
C VAL A 27 10.56 12.09 4.92
N ASN A 28 11.51 11.45 5.60
CA ASN A 28 12.53 10.60 4.99
C ASN A 28 12.24 9.17 5.37
N LEU A 29 12.24 8.30 4.39
CA LEU A 29 11.98 6.86 4.52
C LEU A 29 13.19 6.11 4.01
N LYS A 30 13.64 5.10 4.76
CA LYS A 30 14.72 4.23 4.34
C LYS A 30 14.31 2.77 4.50
N LEU A 31 14.46 2.00 3.43
CA LEU A 31 14.26 0.56 3.45
C LEU A 31 15.63 -0.10 3.59
N LEU A 32 15.77 -1.01 4.54
CA LEU A 32 17.03 -1.72 4.82
C LEU A 32 16.83 -3.22 4.75
N PRO A 33 17.83 -3.96 4.24
CA PRO A 33 17.80 -5.42 4.32
C PRO A 33 17.63 -5.90 5.75
N ALA A 34 16.94 -7.02 5.93
CA ALA A 34 16.76 -7.64 7.24
C ALA A 34 16.98 -9.15 7.16
N LYS A 35 17.40 -9.73 8.26
CA LYS A 35 17.70 -11.17 8.37
C LYS A 35 16.44 -12.01 8.23
N PRO A 36 16.57 -13.28 7.81
CA PRO A 36 15.44 -14.20 7.79
C PRO A 36 14.72 -14.25 9.15
N ASN A 37 13.42 -14.44 9.10
CA ASN A 37 12.50 -14.47 10.25
C ASN A 37 12.34 -13.13 10.98
N SER A 38 12.89 -12.04 10.47
CA SER A 38 12.69 -10.70 11.05
C SER A 38 11.30 -10.15 10.77
N GLY A 39 10.70 -10.52 9.64
CA GLY A 39 9.45 -9.91 9.18
C GLY A 39 9.64 -8.47 8.73
N ILE A 40 8.54 -7.76 8.59
CA ILE A 40 8.55 -6.34 8.26
C ILE A 40 8.46 -5.54 9.55
N VAL A 41 9.40 -4.62 9.75
CA VAL A 41 9.50 -3.83 10.98
C VAL A 41 9.61 -2.36 10.61
N PHE A 42 8.76 -1.52 11.22
CA PHE A 42 8.87 -0.06 11.15
C PHE A 42 9.60 0.46 12.37
N LYS A 43 10.53 1.39 12.15
CA LYS A 43 11.25 2.08 13.21
C LYS A 43 11.15 3.59 13.02
N ARG A 44 10.54 4.28 13.99
CA ARG A 44 10.45 5.74 14.03
C ARG A 44 11.74 6.34 14.56
N THR A 45 12.59 6.84 13.66
CA THR A 45 13.91 7.38 14.02
C THR A 45 13.84 8.76 14.68
N ASP A 46 12.71 9.44 14.60
CA ASP A 46 12.46 10.71 15.30
C ASP A 46 12.10 10.53 16.78
N LEU A 47 11.84 9.28 17.21
CA LEU A 47 11.52 8.95 18.59
C LEU A 47 12.70 8.26 19.26
N LYS A 48 12.99 8.64 20.51
CA LYS A 48 14.11 8.06 21.27
C LYS A 48 13.80 6.67 21.82
N ASN A 49 12.54 6.44 22.21
CA ASN A 49 12.10 5.22 22.85
C ASN A 49 10.81 4.71 22.22
N GLN A 50 10.52 3.40 22.41
CA GLN A 50 9.23 2.81 22.03
C GLN A 50 8.89 3.08 20.56
N ASN A 51 9.91 3.02 19.73
CA ASN A 51 9.90 3.46 18.35
C ASN A 51 9.72 2.33 17.33
N ILE A 52 9.55 1.10 17.80
CA ILE A 52 9.31 -0.06 16.93
C ILE A 52 7.81 -0.29 16.79
N ILE A 53 7.36 -0.42 15.55
CA ILE A 53 5.96 -0.64 15.22
C ILE A 53 5.90 -1.79 14.22
N LEU A 54 5.15 -2.83 14.56
CA LEU A 54 5.01 -4.02 13.71
C LEU A 54 3.69 -3.96 12.95
N PRO A 55 3.71 -4.14 11.61
CA PRO A 55 2.49 -4.27 10.85
C PRO A 55 1.82 -5.61 11.16
N GLY A 56 0.54 -5.57 11.50
CA GLY A 56 -0.25 -6.75 11.79
C GLY A 56 -1.67 -6.32 12.08
N ILE A 57 -2.64 -7.25 11.94
CA ILE A 57 -4.06 -6.92 12.08
C ILE A 57 -4.39 -6.34 13.46
N TYR A 58 -3.71 -6.81 14.50
CA TYR A 58 -3.93 -6.34 15.88
C TYR A 58 -3.31 -4.98 16.16
N ASN A 59 -2.48 -4.48 15.26
CA ASN A 59 -1.80 -3.19 15.39
C ASN A 59 -2.45 -2.09 14.57
N VAL A 60 -3.49 -2.40 13.79
CA VAL A 60 -4.20 -1.41 12.97
C VAL A 60 -5.06 -0.54 13.90
N SER A 61 -4.80 0.76 13.91
CA SER A 61 -5.47 1.70 14.82
C SER A 61 -6.56 2.54 14.16
N ASN A 62 -6.48 2.79 12.85
CA ASN A 62 -7.51 3.55 12.13
C ASN A 62 -7.39 3.25 10.63
N ALA A 63 -8.39 2.59 10.07
CA ALA A 63 -8.41 2.17 8.67
C ALA A 63 -9.43 2.94 7.82
N THR A 64 -10.07 3.99 8.34
CA THR A 64 -11.19 4.65 7.66
C THR A 64 -10.77 5.39 6.39
N LEU A 65 -9.66 6.13 6.42
CA LEU A 65 -9.17 6.97 5.32
C LEU A 65 -7.76 6.60 4.87
N CYS A 66 -6.99 5.97 5.73
CA CYS A 66 -5.68 5.42 5.44
C CYS A 66 -5.39 4.31 6.44
N THR A 67 -4.47 3.44 6.09
CA THR A 67 -4.05 2.36 6.99
C THR A 67 -3.00 2.90 7.95
N THR A 68 -3.31 2.87 9.23
CA THR A 68 -2.43 3.32 10.32
C THR A 68 -2.14 2.16 11.23
N ILE A 69 -0.87 1.96 11.56
CA ILE A 69 -0.44 0.97 12.56
C ILE A 69 0.11 1.69 13.78
N SER A 70 -0.09 1.09 14.95
CA SER A 70 0.37 1.64 16.22
C SER A 70 0.96 0.54 17.09
N ASN A 71 1.87 0.91 17.98
CA ASN A 71 2.34 0.02 19.03
C ASN A 71 1.55 0.23 20.33
N GLU A 72 1.85 -0.56 21.35
CA GLU A 72 1.19 -0.48 22.67
C GLU A 72 1.39 0.85 23.38
N TYR A 73 2.39 1.64 22.96
CA TYR A 73 2.72 2.94 23.55
C TYR A 73 2.06 4.11 22.84
N GLY A 74 1.22 3.84 21.83
CA GLY A 74 0.51 4.86 21.07
C GLY A 74 1.32 5.53 19.97
N ASN A 75 2.53 5.07 19.67
CA ASN A 75 3.31 5.57 18.53
C ASN A 75 2.83 4.89 17.25
N SER A 76 2.71 5.66 16.18
CA SER A 76 2.05 5.20 14.96
C SER A 76 2.81 5.54 13.69
N VAL A 77 2.47 4.82 12.63
CA VAL A 77 2.83 5.16 11.24
C VAL A 77 1.57 5.10 10.40
N MET A 78 1.29 6.17 9.69
CA MET A 78 0.09 6.34 8.85
C MET A 78 0.40 6.07 7.39
N THR A 79 -0.64 5.75 6.63
CA THR A 79 -0.62 5.66 5.16
C THR A 79 0.42 4.67 4.65
N ILE A 80 0.40 3.47 5.22
CA ILE A 80 1.37 2.42 4.89
C ILE A 80 0.94 1.56 3.68
N GLU A 81 -0.28 1.71 3.18
CA GLU A 81 -0.91 0.78 2.24
C GLU A 81 -0.16 0.64 0.92
N HIS A 82 0.34 1.74 0.33
CA HIS A 82 1.03 1.68 -0.96
C HIS A 82 2.40 1.02 -0.84
N LEU A 83 3.13 1.36 0.22
CA LEU A 83 4.41 0.72 0.53
C LEU A 83 4.22 -0.77 0.81
N MET A 84 3.23 -1.12 1.63
CA MET A 84 2.93 -2.51 1.95
C MET A 84 2.49 -3.30 0.72
N ALA A 85 1.74 -2.68 -0.19
CA ALA A 85 1.37 -3.30 -1.46
C ALA A 85 2.60 -3.62 -2.32
N ALA A 86 3.56 -2.72 -2.38
CA ALA A 86 4.82 -2.95 -3.09
C ALA A 86 5.61 -4.11 -2.46
N ILE A 87 5.72 -4.12 -1.14
CA ILE A 87 6.40 -5.17 -0.37
C ILE A 87 5.73 -6.53 -0.62
N PHE A 88 4.40 -6.57 -0.50
CA PHE A 88 3.62 -7.79 -0.74
C PHE A 88 3.75 -8.28 -2.17
N GLY A 89 3.57 -7.40 -3.15
CA GLY A 89 3.60 -7.75 -4.57
C GLY A 89 4.98 -8.20 -5.04
N LYS A 90 6.05 -7.69 -4.43
CA LYS A 90 7.42 -8.09 -4.74
C LYS A 90 7.91 -9.30 -3.94
N GLY A 91 7.09 -9.83 -3.04
CA GLY A 91 7.41 -11.02 -2.28
C GLY A 91 8.52 -10.84 -1.25
N ILE A 92 8.60 -9.65 -0.65
CA ILE A 92 9.59 -9.35 0.39
C ILE A 92 9.07 -9.82 1.74
N ASP A 93 9.84 -10.66 2.41
CA ASP A 93 9.47 -11.24 3.70
C ASP A 93 10.08 -10.50 4.88
N ASN A 94 11.28 -9.94 4.69
CA ASN A 94 12.06 -9.33 5.76
C ASN A 94 12.56 -7.96 5.33
N LEU A 95 12.26 -6.94 6.13
CA LEU A 95 12.63 -5.57 5.80
C LEU A 95 12.57 -4.70 7.06
N LEU A 96 13.59 -3.87 7.25
CA LEU A 96 13.56 -2.81 8.24
C LEU A 96 13.23 -1.49 7.54
N ILE A 97 12.17 -0.84 7.99
CA ILE A 97 11.71 0.43 7.44
C ILE A 97 11.94 1.51 8.49
N GLU A 98 12.91 2.38 8.22
CA GLU A 98 13.19 3.54 9.07
C GLU A 98 12.46 4.76 8.53
N ILE A 99 11.76 5.47 9.41
CA ILE A 99 10.96 6.63 9.07
C ILE A 99 11.11 7.70 10.16
N ASP A 100 11.32 8.94 9.76
CA ASP A 100 11.55 10.05 10.67
C ASP A 100 10.32 10.94 10.92
N SER A 101 9.14 10.47 10.56
CA SER A 101 7.89 11.19 10.76
C SER A 101 6.74 10.19 10.96
N VAL A 102 5.55 10.71 11.17
CA VAL A 102 4.35 9.90 11.50
C VAL A 102 3.73 9.23 10.28
N GLU A 103 4.08 9.66 9.07
CA GLU A 103 3.40 9.20 7.86
C GLU A 103 4.37 8.86 6.74
N VAL A 104 4.12 7.73 6.06
CA VAL A 104 4.85 7.32 4.86
C VAL A 104 4.67 8.38 3.77
N PRO A 105 5.74 8.75 3.01
CA PRO A 105 5.59 9.75 1.97
C PRO A 105 4.62 9.28 0.89
N ILE A 106 3.73 10.17 0.46
CA ILE A 106 2.74 9.85 -0.56
C ILE A 106 3.36 9.72 -1.96
N LEU A 107 4.48 10.39 -2.17
CA LEU A 107 5.16 10.46 -3.46
C LEU A 107 4.20 10.93 -4.56
N ASP A 108 3.97 10.11 -5.58
CA ASP A 108 3.06 10.45 -6.69
C ASP A 108 1.61 9.96 -6.46
N GLY A 109 1.32 9.37 -5.30
CA GLY A 109 0.00 8.82 -4.98
C GLY A 109 -0.19 7.36 -5.38
N SER A 110 0.82 6.73 -5.96
CA SER A 110 0.84 5.32 -6.35
C SER A 110 1.97 4.57 -5.64
N ALA A 111 2.18 3.31 -6.00
CA ALA A 111 3.32 2.52 -5.52
C ALA A 111 4.50 2.54 -6.51
N ARG A 112 4.41 3.29 -7.61
CA ARG A 112 5.41 3.27 -8.70
C ARG A 112 6.84 3.47 -8.21
N GLU A 113 7.08 4.52 -7.41
CA GLU A 113 8.43 4.86 -6.96
C GLU A 113 9.00 3.79 -6.01
N PHE A 114 8.18 3.22 -5.14
CA PHE A 114 8.59 2.12 -4.27
C PHE A 114 9.01 0.90 -5.09
N VAL A 115 8.19 0.53 -6.06
CA VAL A 115 8.46 -0.62 -6.94
C VAL A 115 9.72 -0.39 -7.78
N LYS A 116 9.89 0.80 -8.35
CA LYS A 116 11.10 1.15 -9.11
C LYS A 116 12.36 1.03 -8.27
N GLY A 117 12.33 1.53 -7.05
CA GLY A 117 13.46 1.42 -6.13
C GLY A 117 13.80 -0.02 -5.79
N ILE A 118 12.80 -0.82 -5.49
CA ILE A 118 12.97 -2.25 -5.18
C ILE A 118 13.52 -3.00 -6.40
N ASP A 119 12.96 -2.78 -7.58
CA ASP A 119 13.41 -3.44 -8.82
C ASP A 119 14.84 -3.05 -9.18
N HIS A 120 15.21 -1.78 -8.97
CA HIS A 120 16.56 -1.30 -9.23
C HIS A 120 17.59 -1.94 -8.31
N ILE A 121 17.29 -2.04 -7.01
CA ILE A 121 18.23 -2.60 -6.04
C ILE A 121 18.27 -4.13 -6.07
N GLY A 122 17.17 -4.76 -6.42
CA GLY A 122 17.02 -6.21 -6.50
C GLY A 122 16.77 -6.88 -5.16
N LEU A 123 16.42 -8.16 -5.24
CA LEU A 123 16.11 -9.00 -4.08
C LEU A 123 17.24 -9.97 -3.77
N GLU A 124 17.41 -10.24 -2.49
CA GLU A 124 18.29 -11.29 -1.99
C GLU A 124 17.43 -12.44 -1.45
N ILE A 125 17.70 -13.65 -1.93
CA ILE A 125 16.99 -14.86 -1.53
C ILE A 125 17.84 -15.57 -0.49
N SER A 126 17.25 -15.84 0.67
CA SER A 126 17.92 -16.55 1.77
C SER A 126 17.84 -18.07 1.61
N ASP A 127 18.55 -18.79 2.49
CA ASP A 127 18.43 -20.24 2.62
C ASP A 127 17.29 -20.66 3.55
N THR A 128 16.57 -19.71 4.11
CA THR A 128 15.50 -19.96 5.09
C THR A 128 14.16 -20.10 4.38
N PRO A 129 13.42 -21.20 4.58
CA PRO A 129 12.12 -21.38 3.95
C PRO A 129 11.09 -20.35 4.39
N ILE A 130 10.18 -20.04 3.47
CA ILE A 130 9.00 -19.22 3.78
C ILE A 130 8.10 -20.02 4.72
N LYS A 131 7.58 -19.37 5.76
CA LYS A 131 6.52 -19.95 6.59
C LYS A 131 5.22 -19.85 5.80
N ILE A 132 4.73 -20.98 5.30
CA ILE A 132 3.49 -21.03 4.54
C ILE A 132 2.32 -20.96 5.52
N ILE A 133 1.62 -19.82 5.53
CA ILE A 133 0.31 -19.73 6.15
C ILE A 133 -0.69 -20.11 5.07
N LYS A 134 -1.27 -21.30 5.19
CA LYS A 134 -2.32 -21.73 4.25
C LYS A 134 -3.60 -20.99 4.51
N ILE A 135 -4.00 -20.18 3.55
CA ILE A 135 -5.36 -19.64 3.50
C ILE A 135 -6.19 -20.69 2.79
N GLU A 136 -7.09 -21.32 3.53
CA GLU A 136 -7.86 -22.45 3.04
C GLU A 136 -9.19 -22.05 2.41
N LYS A 137 -9.63 -20.79 2.54
CA LYS A 137 -10.97 -20.38 2.13
C LYS A 137 -11.01 -19.09 1.35
N LYS A 138 -11.90 -19.06 0.36
CA LYS A 138 -12.32 -17.83 -0.31
C LYS A 138 -12.99 -16.89 0.69
N VAL A 139 -12.56 -15.64 0.70
CA VAL A 139 -13.16 -14.57 1.50
C VAL A 139 -13.80 -13.57 0.56
N SER A 140 -15.08 -13.27 0.77
CA SER A 140 -15.79 -12.24 0.01
C SER A 140 -16.38 -11.23 0.97
N ILE A 141 -16.17 -9.95 0.68
CA ILE A 141 -16.70 -8.84 1.47
C ILE A 141 -17.49 -7.94 0.53
N LYS A 142 -18.73 -7.66 0.90
CA LYS A 142 -19.55 -6.67 0.22
C LYS A 142 -19.94 -5.60 1.26
N GLU A 143 -19.46 -4.38 1.05
CA GLU A 143 -19.76 -3.26 1.93
C GLU A 143 -20.20 -2.07 1.07
N GLY A 144 -21.49 -1.72 1.15
CA GLY A 144 -22.08 -0.69 0.32
C GLY A 144 -21.88 -1.00 -1.16
N ASP A 145 -21.19 -0.09 -1.86
CA ASP A 145 -20.92 -0.20 -3.29
C ASP A 145 -19.58 -0.86 -3.62
N LYS A 146 -18.94 -1.46 -2.61
CA LYS A 146 -17.66 -2.16 -2.77
C LYS A 146 -17.86 -3.66 -2.65
N PHE A 147 -17.23 -4.38 -3.55
CA PHE A 147 -17.15 -5.84 -3.48
C PHE A 147 -15.70 -6.26 -3.66
N VAL A 148 -15.20 -7.08 -2.74
CA VAL A 148 -13.88 -7.70 -2.87
C VAL A 148 -14.00 -9.19 -2.58
N SER A 149 -13.41 -9.99 -3.44
CA SER A 149 -13.29 -11.43 -3.25
C SER A 149 -11.83 -11.82 -3.37
N ILE A 150 -11.35 -12.58 -2.39
CA ILE A 150 -9.98 -13.07 -2.34
C ILE A 150 -10.05 -14.59 -2.26
N GLU A 151 -9.42 -15.25 -3.20
CA GLU A 151 -9.42 -16.70 -3.28
C GLU A 151 -7.99 -17.21 -3.36
N PRO A 152 -7.59 -18.13 -2.45
CA PRO A 152 -6.30 -18.78 -2.55
C PRO A 152 -6.25 -19.64 -3.81
N ASN A 153 -5.16 -19.55 -4.54
CA ASN A 153 -4.84 -20.41 -5.66
C ASN A 153 -3.46 -21.02 -5.40
N ASN A 154 -3.13 -22.13 -6.02
CA ASN A 154 -1.94 -22.98 -5.74
C ASN A 154 -0.66 -22.23 -5.36
N LEU A 155 -0.34 -21.11 -6.02
CA LEU A 155 0.87 -20.29 -5.76
C LEU A 155 0.55 -18.79 -5.82
N SER A 156 -0.72 -18.42 -5.87
CA SER A 156 -1.14 -17.05 -6.05
C SER A 156 -2.43 -16.75 -5.29
N LEU A 157 -2.85 -15.51 -5.30
CA LEU A 157 -4.13 -15.05 -4.78
C LEU A 157 -4.91 -14.44 -5.93
N ASP A 158 -6.17 -14.80 -6.05
CA ASP A 158 -7.08 -14.16 -6.98
C ASP A 158 -7.85 -13.06 -6.26
N ILE A 159 -7.77 -11.84 -6.78
CA ILE A 159 -8.51 -10.69 -6.26
C ILE A 159 -9.52 -10.26 -7.31
N ASP A 160 -10.79 -10.18 -6.92
CA ASP A 160 -11.87 -9.66 -7.74
C ASP A 160 -12.43 -8.43 -7.03
N PHE A 161 -12.25 -7.26 -7.62
CA PHE A 161 -12.63 -6.00 -6.98
C PHE A 161 -13.64 -5.25 -7.86
N GLU A 162 -14.74 -4.80 -7.25
CA GLU A 162 -15.73 -3.95 -7.88
C GLU A 162 -15.95 -2.70 -7.05
N ILE A 163 -15.98 -1.55 -7.72
CA ILE A 163 -16.37 -0.27 -7.14
C ILE A 163 -17.56 0.29 -7.91
N ASN A 164 -18.40 1.04 -7.21
CA ASN A 164 -19.51 1.75 -7.82
C ASN A 164 -19.67 3.11 -7.15
N PHE A 165 -19.24 4.16 -7.85
CA PHE A 165 -19.35 5.55 -7.38
C PHE A 165 -20.48 6.26 -8.10
N ASN A 166 -21.22 7.07 -7.38
CA ASN A 166 -22.22 7.97 -7.97
C ASN A 166 -21.53 9.16 -8.63
N ASN A 167 -20.73 8.86 -9.64
CA ASN A 167 -19.97 9.83 -10.42
C ASN A 167 -19.83 9.30 -11.86
N PRO A 168 -20.06 10.14 -12.88
CA PRO A 168 -20.07 9.68 -14.28
C PRO A 168 -18.70 9.23 -14.80
N ILE A 169 -17.61 9.71 -14.22
CA ILE A 169 -16.25 9.34 -14.65
C ILE A 169 -15.82 8.02 -14.02
N ILE A 170 -16.04 7.87 -12.72
CA ILE A 170 -15.64 6.67 -11.99
C ILE A 170 -16.65 5.55 -12.24
N SER A 171 -17.94 5.84 -12.00
CA SER A 171 -19.07 4.94 -12.14
C SER A 171 -18.81 3.54 -11.58
N LYS A 172 -19.16 2.50 -12.33
CA LYS A 172 -18.95 1.11 -11.94
C LYS A 172 -17.74 0.54 -12.67
N GLN A 173 -16.78 0.03 -11.91
CA GLN A 173 -15.60 -0.63 -12.46
C GLN A 173 -15.36 -1.94 -11.72
N ARG A 174 -14.94 -2.96 -12.46
CA ARG A 174 -14.61 -4.27 -11.91
C ARG A 174 -13.34 -4.79 -12.55
N LYS A 175 -12.46 -5.39 -11.76
CA LYS A 175 -11.24 -6.03 -12.24
C LYS A 175 -10.88 -7.25 -11.42
N LYS A 176 -10.42 -8.28 -12.12
CA LYS A 176 -9.89 -9.51 -11.53
C LYS A 176 -8.41 -9.60 -11.84
N ILE A 177 -7.62 -9.97 -10.84
CA ILE A 177 -6.19 -10.23 -11.00
C ILE A 177 -5.77 -11.49 -10.27
N LYS A 178 -4.66 -12.06 -10.74
CA LYS A 178 -3.93 -13.14 -10.07
C LYS A 178 -2.60 -12.56 -9.61
N VAL A 179 -2.47 -12.33 -8.29
CA VAL A 179 -1.23 -11.83 -7.71
C VAL A 179 -0.13 -12.86 -7.96
N TYR A 180 1.07 -12.41 -8.34
CA TYR A 180 2.24 -13.22 -8.73
C TYR A 180 2.17 -13.91 -10.10
N GLU A 181 1.02 -13.96 -10.75
CA GLU A 181 0.89 -14.49 -12.11
C GLU A 181 0.71 -13.37 -13.15
N ASN A 182 -0.06 -12.33 -12.81
CA ASN A 182 -0.29 -11.21 -13.73
C ASN A 182 0.82 -10.17 -13.63
N ASN A 183 0.97 -9.39 -14.70
CA ASN A 183 1.77 -8.18 -14.66
C ASN A 183 1.00 -7.11 -13.88
N LEU A 184 1.56 -6.65 -12.77
CA LEU A 184 0.92 -5.70 -11.87
C LEU A 184 1.36 -4.25 -12.10
N SER A 185 2.09 -3.95 -13.18
CA SER A 185 2.65 -2.60 -13.40
C SER A 185 1.58 -1.51 -13.43
N GLU A 186 0.45 -1.74 -14.09
CA GLU A 186 -0.65 -0.78 -14.11
C GLU A 186 -1.26 -0.56 -12.72
N ILE A 187 -1.32 -1.62 -11.90
CA ILE A 187 -1.82 -1.52 -10.52
C ILE A 187 -0.87 -0.70 -9.67
N TYR A 188 0.44 -0.97 -9.74
CA TYR A 188 1.46 -0.20 -9.03
C TYR A 188 1.47 1.27 -9.44
N ASP A 189 1.15 1.56 -10.70
CA ASP A 189 1.14 2.91 -11.26
C ASP A 189 -0.16 3.68 -10.99
N SER A 190 -1.19 3.02 -10.47
CA SER A 190 -2.50 3.62 -10.24
C SER A 190 -2.50 4.48 -8.99
N ARG A 191 -2.92 5.74 -9.14
CA ARG A 191 -2.88 6.76 -8.09
C ARG A 191 -4.14 6.75 -7.24
N THR A 192 -3.97 7.16 -5.99
CA THR A 192 -5.09 7.50 -5.12
C THR A 192 -5.95 8.60 -5.76
N PHE A 193 -7.20 8.65 -5.39
CA PHE A 193 -8.15 9.61 -5.96
C PHE A 193 -9.16 10.07 -4.92
N CYS A 194 -9.76 11.23 -5.19
CA CYS A 194 -10.85 11.75 -4.38
C CYS A 194 -11.80 12.56 -5.25
N LEU A 195 -13.02 12.75 -4.74
CA LEU A 195 -13.97 13.67 -5.31
C LEU A 195 -13.66 15.09 -4.80
N PHE A 196 -13.77 16.07 -5.70
CA PHE A 196 -13.49 17.47 -5.36
C PHE A 196 -14.33 17.96 -4.16
N GLU A 197 -15.60 17.56 -4.10
CA GLU A 197 -16.52 17.96 -3.03
C GLU A 197 -16.12 17.41 -1.65
N ASP A 198 -15.28 16.38 -1.60
CA ASP A 198 -14.83 15.79 -0.34
C ASP A 198 -13.57 16.46 0.23
N ILE A 199 -12.86 17.26 -0.57
CA ILE A 199 -11.59 17.87 -0.16
C ILE A 199 -11.76 18.80 1.03
N GLU A 200 -12.78 19.66 1.01
CA GLU A 200 -13.03 20.57 2.14
C GLU A 200 -13.35 19.83 3.44
N LYS A 201 -14.14 18.75 3.34
CA LYS A 201 -14.43 17.89 4.48
C LYS A 201 -13.14 17.30 5.08
N LEU A 202 -12.27 16.79 4.24
CA LEU A 202 -11.00 16.21 4.67
C LEU A 202 -10.14 17.27 5.38
N LYS A 203 -10.04 18.46 4.82
CA LYS A 203 -9.25 19.55 5.41
C LYS A 203 -9.83 20.01 6.75
N LYS A 204 -11.15 20.07 6.88
CA LYS A 204 -11.81 20.40 8.16
C LYS A 204 -11.54 19.34 9.23
N MET A 205 -11.31 18.08 8.83
CA MET A 205 -10.92 16.99 9.71
C MET A 205 -9.40 16.94 9.95
N ASN A 206 -8.66 17.95 9.50
CA ASN A 206 -7.20 18.02 9.58
C ASN A 206 -6.52 16.91 8.79
N LEU A 207 -7.11 16.50 7.67
CA LEU A 207 -6.62 15.48 6.76
C LEU A 207 -6.33 16.09 5.38
N ALA A 208 -5.62 15.33 4.55
CA ALA A 208 -5.23 15.73 3.19
C ALA A 208 -4.43 17.05 3.14
N LEU A 209 -3.70 17.39 4.20
CA LEU A 209 -2.92 18.62 4.29
C LEU A 209 -1.77 18.67 3.28
N GLY A 210 -1.25 17.53 2.87
CA GLY A 210 -0.22 17.39 1.84
C GLY A 210 -0.76 17.03 0.47
N GLY A 211 -2.08 16.97 0.30
CA GLY A 211 -2.72 16.58 -0.96
C GLY A 211 -2.61 17.65 -2.03
N SER A 212 -2.33 17.24 -3.26
CA SER A 212 -2.26 18.09 -4.44
C SER A 212 -2.52 17.26 -5.70
N LEU A 213 -2.62 17.92 -6.84
CA LEU A 213 -2.74 17.23 -8.14
C LEU A 213 -1.47 16.44 -8.51
N ASP A 214 -0.36 16.64 -7.80
CA ASP A 214 0.86 15.87 -8.01
C ASP A 214 0.81 14.48 -7.35
N ASN A 215 -0.10 14.27 -6.40
CA ASN A 215 -0.17 13.02 -5.64
C ASN A 215 -1.57 12.43 -5.51
N ALA A 216 -2.56 12.98 -6.18
CA ALA A 216 -3.93 12.43 -6.19
C ALA A 216 -4.65 12.80 -7.47
N ILE A 217 -5.50 11.88 -7.95
CA ILE A 217 -6.47 12.20 -9.00
C ILE A 217 -7.65 12.89 -8.33
N VAL A 218 -8.04 14.05 -8.84
CA VAL A 218 -9.20 14.77 -8.34
C VAL A 218 -10.28 14.82 -9.42
N VAL A 219 -11.44 14.29 -9.08
CA VAL A 219 -12.60 14.23 -9.97
C VAL A 219 -13.63 15.26 -9.52
N LYS A 220 -13.99 16.18 -10.43
CA LYS A 220 -15.01 17.21 -10.19
C LYS A 220 -16.12 17.05 -11.22
N GLY A 221 -17.28 16.52 -10.80
CA GLY A 221 -18.36 16.24 -11.71
C GLY A 221 -17.95 15.24 -12.81
N ASN A 222 -17.97 15.69 -14.06
CA ASN A 222 -17.57 14.90 -15.21
C ASN A 222 -16.14 15.23 -15.71
N GLU A 223 -15.32 15.86 -14.88
CA GLU A 223 -13.96 16.27 -15.23
C GLU A 223 -12.93 15.68 -14.30
N ILE A 224 -11.76 15.35 -14.84
CA ILE A 224 -10.56 15.04 -14.08
C ILE A 224 -9.71 16.30 -14.08
N LEU A 225 -9.41 16.85 -12.89
CA LEU A 225 -8.68 18.11 -12.77
C LEU A 225 -7.20 18.00 -13.11
N ASN A 226 -6.63 16.80 -13.03
CA ASN A 226 -5.23 16.56 -13.36
C ASN A 226 -4.99 16.79 -14.86
N LYS A 227 -3.95 17.58 -15.16
CA LYS A 227 -3.66 18.06 -16.51
C LYS A 227 -3.56 16.95 -17.57
N ASN A 228 -2.93 15.83 -17.22
CA ASN A 228 -2.71 14.72 -18.15
C ASN A 228 -3.75 13.59 -18.03
N GLY A 229 -4.82 13.79 -17.26
CA GLY A 229 -5.86 12.80 -17.06
C GLY A 229 -5.39 11.56 -16.33
N LEU A 230 -5.95 10.42 -16.71
CA LEU A 230 -5.62 9.12 -16.11
C LEU A 230 -4.37 8.49 -16.75
N ARG A 231 -3.63 7.72 -15.96
CA ARG A 231 -2.51 6.89 -16.44
C ARG A 231 -2.97 5.66 -17.19
N ASN A 232 -4.12 5.12 -16.77
CA ASN A 232 -4.81 4.03 -17.46
C ASN A 232 -6.32 4.14 -17.22
N LYS A 233 -7.12 3.54 -18.10
CA LYS A 233 -8.58 3.66 -18.03
C LYS A 233 -9.21 3.05 -16.78
N ASN A 234 -8.52 2.10 -16.12
CA ASN A 234 -8.99 1.41 -14.93
C ASN A 234 -8.27 1.90 -13.67
N GLU A 235 -7.69 3.08 -13.71
CA GLU A 235 -6.84 3.58 -12.61
C GLU A 235 -7.57 3.59 -11.27
N PHE A 236 -8.85 3.92 -11.25
CA PHE A 236 -9.62 3.96 -10.01
C PHE A 236 -9.75 2.58 -9.34
N VAL A 237 -10.22 1.58 -10.07
CA VAL A 237 -10.36 0.22 -9.51
C VAL A 237 -8.99 -0.41 -9.28
N ASN A 238 -8.01 -0.15 -10.13
CA ASN A 238 -6.64 -0.63 -9.95
C ASN A 238 -6.02 -0.10 -8.66
N HIS A 239 -6.27 1.18 -8.32
CA HIS A 239 -5.79 1.72 -7.06
C HIS A 239 -6.44 1.05 -5.85
N LYS A 240 -7.73 0.72 -5.94
CA LYS A 240 -8.42 -0.01 -4.86
C LYS A 240 -7.87 -1.43 -4.69
N ILE A 241 -7.45 -2.06 -5.78
CA ILE A 241 -6.74 -3.34 -5.72
C ILE A 241 -5.38 -3.17 -5.03
N LEU A 242 -4.66 -2.09 -5.34
CA LEU A 242 -3.38 -1.77 -4.68
C LEU A 242 -3.55 -1.64 -3.17
N ASP A 243 -4.54 -0.87 -2.72
CA ASP A 243 -4.86 -0.73 -1.30
C ASP A 243 -5.17 -2.09 -0.65
N CYS A 244 -5.95 -2.92 -1.35
CA CYS A 244 -6.29 -4.27 -0.90
C CYS A 244 -5.04 -5.14 -0.72
N MET A 245 -4.08 -5.08 -1.64
CA MET A 245 -2.82 -5.82 -1.54
C MET A 245 -2.04 -5.42 -0.29
N GLY A 246 -1.99 -4.14 0.03
CA GLY A 246 -1.35 -3.65 1.26
C GLY A 246 -2.04 -4.17 2.51
N ASP A 247 -3.36 -4.18 2.51
CA ASP A 247 -4.16 -4.67 3.64
C ASP A 247 -4.04 -6.19 3.82
N LEU A 248 -3.83 -6.93 2.75
CA LEU A 248 -3.61 -8.39 2.81
C LEU A 248 -2.38 -8.74 3.63
N TYR A 249 -1.31 -7.98 3.50
CA TYR A 249 -0.12 -8.21 4.33
C TYR A 249 -0.44 -8.13 5.82
N LEU A 250 -1.27 -7.16 6.21
CA LEU A 250 -1.70 -6.97 7.61
C LEU A 250 -2.56 -8.13 8.12
N SER A 251 -3.21 -8.86 7.22
CA SER A 251 -4.02 -10.04 7.56
C SER A 251 -3.21 -11.33 7.68
N GLY A 252 -1.88 -11.27 7.47
CA GLY A 252 -1.00 -12.43 7.55
C GLY A 252 -0.94 -13.28 6.27
N TYR A 253 -1.36 -12.73 5.18
CA TYR A 253 -1.30 -13.42 3.87
C TYR A 253 0.06 -13.41 3.22
#